data_1e9f9bb2e22fd7df099954d87ec73d56
#
_entry.id   1e9f9bb2e22fd7df099954d87ec73d56
#
_cell.length_a   1.000
_cell.length_b   1.000
_cell.length_c   1.000
_cell.angle_alpha   90.00
_cell.angle_beta   90.00
_cell.angle_gamma   90.00
#
_symmetry.space_group_name_H-M   'P 1'
#
loop_
_entity.id
_entity.type
_entity.pdbx_description
1 polymer ?
#
loop_
_entity_poly.entity_id
_entity_poly.type
_entity_poly.pdbx_seq_one_letter_code
_entity_poly.pdbx_strand_id
1 'polypeptide(L)'
;MSAMLLAQESVDIWEKTRRPDLLELFRSEMYGCSPQAWPDLKYEVLEEDGLALGGKATRRQVRLLWEGRKDGQYTDVLIYWPNFIRGKVPMLLGLNFEGNQTVIDDPDIIISNYFFKCTGVINHRATEASRGSNADDWPVEKILERGYGIATAYREEIASDKEPYFSTGVHLVYPELQERDDNFSTVSAWAWALSRIADYLVADSRTDTDRLAVFGFSRLGKTALWAAAQDERFTAVISQMSGAGGAKLFRRFIGEDIHRLCSVFPHWYCRNFRKYMDKDGALPFDQHQMMSLIAPRALYVS
;
A
#
# COMPACT_ATOMS: atom_id res chain seq x y z
N MET A 1 -1.26 41.04 17.18
CA MET A 1 -1.54 40.03 16.14
C MET A 1 -2.60 39.09 16.68
N SER A 2 -3.68 38.79 15.95
CA SER A 2 -4.74 37.94 16.48
C SER A 2 -4.30 36.48 16.52
N ALA A 3 -4.84 35.67 17.44
CA ALA A 3 -4.55 34.23 17.55
C ALA A 3 -4.79 33.48 16.22
N MET A 4 -5.73 33.97 15.40
CA MET A 4 -6.03 33.43 14.08
C MET A 4 -4.91 33.67 13.06
N LEU A 5 -4.22 34.81 13.09
CA LEU A 5 -3.05 35.09 12.23
C LEU A 5 -1.85 34.22 12.62
N LEU A 6 -1.59 34.01 13.92
CA LEU A 6 -0.54 33.13 14.40
C LEU A 6 -0.81 31.66 14.04
N ALA A 7 -2.07 31.22 14.08
CA ALA A 7 -2.46 29.88 13.67
C ALA A 7 -2.25 29.68 12.15
N GLN A 8 -2.59 30.67 11.34
CA GLN A 8 -2.38 30.60 9.88
C GLN A 8 -0.90 30.59 9.51
N GLU A 9 -0.06 31.38 10.15
CA GLU A 9 1.39 31.36 9.99
C GLU A 9 1.97 29.98 10.33
N SER A 10 1.44 29.33 11.38
CA SER A 10 1.87 27.98 11.76
C SER A 10 1.49 26.91 10.73
N VAL A 11 0.29 27.00 10.14
CA VAL A 11 -0.17 26.11 9.07
C VAL A 11 0.67 26.32 7.81
N ASP A 12 0.90 27.58 7.43
CA ASP A 12 1.71 27.93 6.25
C ASP A 12 3.15 27.42 6.37
N ILE A 13 3.77 27.52 7.54
CA ILE A 13 5.11 26.98 7.81
C ILE A 13 5.09 25.44 7.71
N TRP A 14 4.06 24.80 8.24
CA TRP A 14 3.91 23.37 8.12
C TRP A 14 3.83 22.93 6.66
N GLU A 15 2.86 23.45 5.91
CA GLU A 15 2.57 23.01 4.55
C GLU A 15 3.71 23.36 3.57
N LYS A 16 4.32 24.54 3.69
CA LYS A 16 5.28 25.03 2.70
C LYS A 16 6.74 24.65 3.01
N THR A 17 7.04 24.26 4.25
CA THR A 17 8.42 24.00 4.68
C THR A 17 8.54 22.68 5.42
N ARG A 18 7.88 22.54 6.57
CA ARG A 18 8.12 21.40 7.46
C ARG A 18 7.69 20.06 6.88
N ARG A 19 6.51 20.02 6.29
CA ARG A 19 5.96 18.80 5.68
C ARG A 19 6.80 18.32 4.50
N PRO A 20 7.17 19.17 3.50
CA PRO A 20 8.08 18.77 2.42
C PRO A 20 9.45 18.29 2.92
N ASP A 21 10.05 19.00 3.88
CA ASP A 21 11.35 18.62 4.45
C ASP A 21 11.30 17.26 5.14
N LEU A 22 10.27 17.00 5.95
CA LEU A 22 10.06 15.70 6.61
C LEU A 22 9.82 14.60 5.59
N LEU A 23 9.00 14.83 4.59
CA LEU A 23 8.72 13.86 3.54
C LEU A 23 9.99 13.46 2.80
N GLU A 24 10.83 14.45 2.43
CA GLU A 24 12.11 14.20 1.78
C GLU A 24 13.09 13.47 2.71
N LEU A 25 13.10 13.80 3.99
CA LEU A 25 13.95 13.15 4.98
C LEU A 25 13.60 11.66 5.13
N PHE A 26 12.31 11.32 5.22
CA PHE A 26 11.87 9.92 5.24
C PHE A 26 12.17 9.20 3.93
N ARG A 27 12.05 9.88 2.80
CA ARG A 27 12.36 9.33 1.48
C ARG A 27 13.84 9.03 1.35
N SER A 28 14.71 10.01 1.63
CA SER A 28 16.15 9.85 1.45
C SER A 28 16.81 8.92 2.47
N GLU A 29 16.30 8.88 3.70
CA GLU A 29 16.98 8.23 4.82
C GLU A 29 16.39 6.89 5.23
N MET A 30 15.15 6.58 4.84
CA MET A 30 14.48 5.37 5.31
C MET A 30 13.77 4.58 4.22
N TYR A 31 12.71 5.14 3.62
CA TYR A 31 11.88 4.37 2.69
C TYR A 31 12.47 4.28 1.29
N GLY A 32 13.31 5.22 0.89
CA GLY A 32 13.91 5.30 -0.42
C GLY A 32 13.09 6.11 -1.42
N CYS A 33 13.71 6.41 -2.57
CA CYS A 33 13.06 7.09 -3.67
C CYS A 33 11.93 6.22 -4.27
N SER A 34 11.06 6.86 -5.02
CA SER A 34 10.06 6.19 -5.86
C SER A 34 10.09 6.79 -7.25
N PRO A 35 9.72 6.04 -8.29
CA PRO A 35 9.52 6.64 -9.61
C PRO A 35 8.47 7.74 -9.53
N GLN A 36 8.57 8.70 -10.43
CA GLN A 36 7.46 9.64 -10.61
C GLN A 36 6.19 8.90 -11.06
N ALA A 37 5.02 9.48 -10.81
CA ALA A 37 3.78 8.92 -11.28
C ALA A 37 3.83 8.71 -12.80
N TRP A 38 3.41 7.54 -13.26
CA TRP A 38 3.36 7.26 -14.68
C TRP A 38 2.15 7.96 -15.29
N PRO A 39 2.33 8.98 -16.14
CA PRO A 39 1.20 9.73 -16.69
C PRO A 39 0.28 8.89 -17.58
N ASP A 40 0.82 7.79 -18.14
CA ASP A 40 0.13 6.90 -19.08
C ASP A 40 -0.05 5.48 -18.52
N LEU A 41 -0.47 5.34 -17.25
CA LEU A 41 -0.75 4.03 -16.67
C LEU A 41 -1.68 3.25 -17.59
N LYS A 42 -1.19 2.11 -18.10
CA LYS A 42 -1.99 1.20 -18.92
C LYS A 42 -2.65 0.16 -18.02
N TYR A 43 -3.88 -0.15 -18.33
CA TYR A 43 -4.62 -1.20 -17.62
C TYR A 43 -5.49 -1.99 -18.61
N GLU A 44 -5.82 -3.21 -18.21
CA GLU A 44 -6.71 -4.11 -18.91
C GLU A 44 -7.78 -4.61 -17.93
N VAL A 45 -9.04 -4.41 -18.27
CA VAL A 45 -10.13 -5.05 -17.52
C VAL A 45 -10.17 -6.51 -17.93
N LEU A 46 -9.82 -7.40 -17.00
CA LEU A 46 -9.78 -8.84 -17.24
C LEU A 46 -11.17 -9.46 -17.14
N GLU A 47 -11.98 -8.93 -16.21
CA GLU A 47 -13.33 -9.43 -15.95
C GLU A 47 -14.15 -8.35 -15.24
N GLU A 48 -15.47 -8.32 -15.51
CA GLU A 48 -16.44 -7.57 -14.73
C GLU A 48 -17.74 -8.35 -14.63
N ASP A 49 -18.22 -8.56 -13.40
CA ASP A 49 -19.51 -9.18 -13.12
C ASP A 49 -20.35 -8.25 -12.23
N GLY A 50 -21.46 -7.76 -12.79
CA GLY A 50 -22.44 -6.91 -12.08
C GLY A 50 -23.31 -7.67 -11.08
N LEU A 51 -23.24 -9.00 -11.03
CA LEU A 51 -24.07 -9.87 -10.18
C LEU A 51 -23.23 -10.68 -9.17
N ALA A 52 -21.99 -10.31 -8.96
CA ALA A 52 -21.11 -10.99 -8.01
C ALA A 52 -21.71 -11.07 -6.61
N LEU A 53 -21.33 -12.10 -5.86
CA LEU A 53 -21.80 -12.38 -4.50
C LEU A 53 -23.34 -12.45 -4.43
N GLY A 54 -23.96 -13.10 -5.41
CA GLY A 54 -25.42 -13.25 -5.48
C GLY A 54 -26.15 -11.92 -5.76
N GLY A 55 -25.53 -11.02 -6.52
CA GLY A 55 -26.09 -9.72 -6.89
C GLY A 55 -25.88 -8.62 -5.86
N LYS A 56 -25.17 -8.89 -4.77
CA LYS A 56 -24.86 -7.90 -3.72
C LYS A 56 -23.82 -6.87 -4.19
N ALA A 57 -22.93 -7.25 -5.10
CA ALA A 57 -21.82 -6.42 -5.54
C ALA A 57 -21.55 -6.52 -7.06
N THR A 58 -20.88 -5.51 -7.58
CA THR A 58 -20.16 -5.59 -8.85
C THR A 58 -18.70 -5.92 -8.53
N ARG A 59 -18.20 -7.04 -9.05
CA ARG A 59 -16.78 -7.40 -9.04
C ARG A 59 -16.13 -6.90 -10.33
N ARG A 60 -14.92 -6.37 -10.24
CA ARG A 60 -14.04 -6.15 -11.39
C ARG A 60 -12.64 -6.58 -11.06
N GLN A 61 -11.98 -7.20 -12.02
CA GLN A 61 -10.57 -7.58 -11.96
C GLN A 61 -9.83 -6.83 -13.04
N VAL A 62 -8.79 -6.10 -12.64
CA VAL A 62 -8.05 -5.19 -13.52
C VAL A 62 -6.58 -5.48 -13.42
N ARG A 63 -5.91 -5.63 -14.54
CA ARG A 63 -4.46 -5.72 -14.65
C ARG A 63 -3.85 -4.35 -14.87
N LEU A 64 -3.01 -3.90 -13.98
CA LEU A 64 -2.15 -2.75 -14.15
C LEU A 64 -0.85 -3.19 -14.81
N LEU A 65 -0.48 -2.56 -15.91
CA LEU A 65 0.69 -2.89 -16.73
C LEU A 65 1.81 -1.91 -16.43
N TRP A 66 2.76 -2.31 -15.61
CA TRP A 66 3.83 -1.42 -15.10
C TRP A 66 4.72 -0.81 -16.19
N GLU A 67 4.88 -1.50 -17.32
CA GLU A 67 5.63 -1.02 -18.48
C GLU A 67 4.71 -0.59 -19.63
N GLY A 68 3.42 -0.57 -19.42
CA GLY A 68 2.42 -0.31 -20.47
C GLY A 68 2.33 -1.40 -21.51
N ARG A 69 2.90 -2.60 -21.30
CA ARG A 69 2.92 -3.76 -22.20
C ARG A 69 2.29 -4.98 -21.56
N LYS A 70 1.55 -5.77 -22.34
CA LYS A 70 0.85 -6.98 -21.86
C LYS A 70 1.79 -8.12 -21.48
N ASP A 71 2.99 -8.16 -22.05
CA ASP A 71 4.05 -9.15 -21.80
C ASP A 71 5.06 -8.72 -20.73
N GLY A 72 4.86 -7.52 -20.15
CA GLY A 72 5.69 -6.96 -19.10
C GLY A 72 5.25 -7.31 -17.69
N GLN A 73 5.82 -6.61 -16.72
CA GLN A 73 5.45 -6.73 -15.31
C GLN A 73 4.05 -6.13 -15.06
N TYR A 74 3.26 -6.78 -14.23
CA TYR A 74 1.89 -6.37 -13.96
C TYR A 74 1.49 -6.62 -12.49
N THR A 75 0.33 -6.09 -12.11
CA THR A 75 -0.35 -6.40 -10.86
C THR A 75 -1.86 -6.48 -11.11
N ASP A 76 -2.47 -7.54 -10.64
CA ASP A 76 -3.91 -7.73 -10.75
C ASP A 76 -4.62 -7.15 -9.51
N VAL A 77 -5.58 -6.29 -9.74
CA VAL A 77 -6.38 -5.63 -8.71
C VAL A 77 -7.79 -6.24 -8.71
N LEU A 78 -8.23 -6.72 -7.56
CA LEU A 78 -9.60 -7.16 -7.31
C LEU A 78 -10.37 -6.02 -6.68
N ILE A 79 -11.54 -5.72 -7.22
CA ILE A 79 -12.37 -4.60 -6.77
C ILE A 79 -13.80 -5.07 -6.62
N TYR A 80 -14.45 -4.70 -5.50
CA TYR A 80 -15.88 -4.87 -5.31
C TYR A 80 -16.55 -3.55 -4.96
N TRP A 81 -17.70 -3.26 -5.59
CA TRP A 81 -18.60 -2.16 -5.25
C TRP A 81 -19.96 -2.72 -4.82
N PRO A 82 -20.58 -2.24 -3.72
CA PRO A 82 -21.93 -2.66 -3.32
C PRO A 82 -23.00 -2.14 -4.30
N ASN A 83 -23.86 -3.03 -4.79
CA ASN A 83 -24.86 -2.70 -5.80
C ASN A 83 -26.04 -1.87 -5.28
N PHE A 84 -26.29 -1.87 -3.96
CA PHE A 84 -27.42 -1.12 -3.37
C PHE A 84 -27.13 0.37 -3.21
N ILE A 85 -25.87 0.80 -3.32
CA ILE A 85 -25.51 2.22 -3.25
C ILE A 85 -25.80 2.88 -4.59
N ARG A 86 -26.62 3.93 -4.54
CA ARG A 86 -26.86 4.81 -5.69
C ARG A 86 -25.90 5.98 -5.65
N GLY A 87 -25.02 6.09 -6.62
CA GLY A 87 -24.02 7.13 -6.74
C GLY A 87 -22.61 6.64 -6.40
N LYS A 88 -21.75 7.55 -5.95
CA LYS A 88 -20.34 7.26 -5.68
C LYS A 88 -20.15 6.50 -4.37
N VAL A 89 -19.26 5.53 -4.38
CA VAL A 89 -19.00 4.59 -3.29
C VAL A 89 -17.65 4.96 -2.63
N PRO A 90 -17.62 5.16 -1.30
CA PRO A 90 -16.35 5.29 -0.57
C PRO A 90 -15.56 3.98 -0.65
N MET A 91 -14.24 4.06 -0.84
CA MET A 91 -13.40 2.90 -1.10
C MET A 91 -12.38 2.67 0.01
N LEU A 92 -12.17 1.39 0.33
CA LEU A 92 -11.04 0.90 1.11
C LEU A 92 -10.03 0.24 0.15
N LEU A 93 -8.77 0.66 0.20
CA LEU A 93 -7.69 0.09 -0.59
C LEU A 93 -6.61 -0.49 0.31
N GLY A 94 -6.25 -1.75 0.08
CA GLY A 94 -5.15 -2.40 0.81
C GLY A 94 -4.50 -3.52 0.01
N LEU A 95 -3.26 -3.85 0.31
CA LEU A 95 -2.59 -5.00 -0.28
C LEU A 95 -2.86 -6.26 0.56
N ASN A 96 -2.89 -7.42 -0.09
CA ASN A 96 -3.01 -8.71 0.57
C ASN A 96 -1.68 -9.49 0.56
N PHE A 97 -1.57 -10.47 1.46
CA PHE A 97 -0.36 -11.27 1.67
C PHE A 97 -0.29 -12.52 0.81
N GLU A 98 -1.42 -13.05 0.37
CA GLU A 98 -1.51 -14.44 -0.10
C GLU A 98 -2.24 -14.59 -1.44
N GLY A 99 -2.58 -13.46 -2.09
CA GLY A 99 -3.23 -13.42 -3.39
C GLY A 99 -4.71 -13.07 -3.32
N ASN A 100 -5.21 -12.49 -4.39
CA ASN A 100 -6.59 -11.97 -4.45
C ASN A 100 -7.64 -13.06 -4.23
N GLN A 101 -7.37 -14.30 -4.67
CA GLN A 101 -8.27 -15.45 -4.50
C GLN A 101 -8.45 -15.87 -3.05
N THR A 102 -7.59 -15.43 -2.12
CA THR A 102 -7.66 -15.86 -0.72
C THR A 102 -8.60 -15.00 0.13
N VAL A 103 -8.93 -13.79 -0.33
CA VAL A 103 -9.63 -12.79 0.50
C VAL A 103 -11.12 -13.05 0.66
N ILE A 104 -11.72 -13.82 -0.24
CA ILE A 104 -13.11 -14.23 -0.19
C ILE A 104 -13.29 -15.52 -1.01
N ASP A 105 -14.22 -16.38 -0.62
CA ASP A 105 -14.58 -17.58 -1.37
C ASP A 105 -15.49 -17.20 -2.56
N ASP A 106 -14.87 -16.76 -3.62
CA ASP A 106 -15.52 -16.40 -4.87
C ASP A 106 -14.83 -17.16 -6.02
N PRO A 107 -15.52 -18.09 -6.69
CA PRO A 107 -14.91 -19.00 -7.68
C PRO A 107 -14.38 -18.27 -8.92
N ASP A 108 -14.88 -17.09 -9.23
CA ASP A 108 -14.52 -16.37 -10.43
C ASP A 108 -13.35 -15.40 -10.24
N ILE A 109 -12.77 -15.30 -9.04
CA ILE A 109 -11.52 -14.56 -8.85
C ILE A 109 -10.40 -15.26 -9.62
N ILE A 110 -9.69 -14.51 -10.45
CA ILE A 110 -8.58 -15.02 -11.24
C ILE A 110 -7.44 -15.40 -10.30
N ILE A 111 -6.95 -16.64 -10.42
CA ILE A 111 -5.76 -17.11 -9.70
C ILE A 111 -4.53 -16.68 -10.50
N SER A 112 -3.72 -15.83 -9.90
CA SER A 112 -2.47 -15.36 -10.51
C SER A 112 -1.44 -16.49 -10.67
N ASN A 113 -0.59 -16.37 -11.67
CA ASN A 113 0.53 -17.30 -11.91
C ASN A 113 1.79 -16.99 -11.10
N TYR A 114 1.73 -16.05 -10.17
CA TYR A 114 2.86 -15.71 -9.32
C TYR A 114 3.20 -16.82 -8.32
N PHE A 115 4.29 -16.63 -7.61
CA PHE A 115 4.72 -17.51 -6.53
C PHE A 115 3.86 -17.30 -5.28
N PHE A 116 3.33 -18.38 -4.73
CA PHE A 116 2.51 -18.35 -3.53
C PHE A 116 3.07 -19.25 -2.42
N LYS A 117 2.78 -18.87 -1.18
CA LYS A 117 3.04 -19.66 0.01
C LYS A 117 1.89 -19.46 0.99
N CYS A 118 0.78 -20.13 0.74
CA CYS A 118 -0.43 -20.09 1.57
C CYS A 118 -1.12 -21.46 1.57
N THR A 119 -2.23 -21.57 2.25
CA THR A 119 -3.10 -22.77 2.21
C THR A 119 -3.57 -23.01 0.76
N GLY A 120 -3.63 -24.28 0.35
CA GLY A 120 -4.09 -24.64 -0.99
C GLY A 120 -3.08 -24.39 -2.11
N VAL A 121 -1.79 -24.25 -1.78
CA VAL A 121 -0.70 -24.07 -2.75
C VAL A 121 0.04 -25.38 -2.98
N ILE A 122 0.25 -25.74 -4.24
CA ILE A 122 1.05 -26.88 -4.67
C ILE A 122 2.21 -26.40 -5.53
N ASN A 123 3.44 -26.79 -5.19
CA ASN A 123 4.65 -26.37 -5.90
C ASN A 123 4.73 -24.85 -6.15
N HIS A 124 4.39 -24.07 -5.13
CA HIS A 124 4.35 -22.60 -5.16
C HIS A 124 3.34 -21.99 -6.16
N ARG A 125 2.37 -22.76 -6.61
CA ARG A 125 1.25 -22.30 -7.44
C ARG A 125 -0.04 -22.42 -6.66
N ALA A 126 -0.82 -21.35 -6.62
CA ALA A 126 -2.13 -21.35 -6.02
C ALA A 126 -3.07 -22.28 -6.80
N THR A 127 -3.96 -22.97 -6.09
CA THR A 127 -4.98 -23.84 -6.66
C THR A 127 -6.37 -23.40 -6.17
N GLU A 128 -7.41 -24.01 -6.69
CA GLU A 128 -8.79 -23.77 -6.24
C GLU A 128 -8.94 -23.90 -4.71
N ALA A 129 -8.16 -24.77 -4.07
CA ALA A 129 -8.17 -24.95 -2.62
C ALA A 129 -7.62 -23.73 -1.83
N SER A 130 -7.04 -22.74 -2.50
CA SER A 130 -6.61 -21.50 -1.87
C SER A 130 -7.71 -20.44 -1.77
N ARG A 131 -8.86 -20.63 -2.45
CA ARG A 131 -9.96 -19.65 -2.43
C ARG A 131 -10.50 -19.47 -1.02
N GLY A 132 -10.70 -18.21 -0.65
CA GLY A 132 -11.24 -17.84 0.65
C GLY A 132 -10.40 -18.27 1.85
N SER A 133 -9.15 -18.77 1.66
CA SER A 133 -8.33 -19.27 2.79
C SER A 133 -8.00 -18.19 3.83
N ASN A 134 -8.15 -16.91 3.49
CA ASN A 134 -7.97 -15.74 4.37
C ASN A 134 -9.26 -14.94 4.56
N ALA A 135 -10.43 -15.47 4.23
CA ALA A 135 -11.69 -14.75 4.31
C ALA A 135 -12.02 -14.25 5.73
N ASP A 136 -11.55 -14.96 6.77
CA ASP A 136 -11.73 -14.53 8.17
C ASP A 136 -11.03 -13.20 8.49
N ASP A 137 -9.90 -12.93 7.85
CA ASP A 137 -9.14 -11.67 8.00
C ASP A 137 -9.66 -10.56 7.06
N TRP A 138 -10.45 -10.93 6.06
CA TRP A 138 -10.96 -10.03 5.04
C TRP A 138 -12.49 -9.98 5.05
N PRO A 139 -13.13 -9.14 5.90
CA PRO A 139 -14.58 -9.10 6.03
C PRO A 139 -15.26 -8.37 4.85
N VAL A 140 -15.01 -8.85 3.62
CA VAL A 140 -15.44 -8.19 2.37
C VAL A 140 -16.95 -7.93 2.37
N GLU A 141 -17.78 -8.96 2.65
CA GLU A 141 -19.23 -8.79 2.66
C GLU A 141 -19.69 -7.76 3.70
N LYS A 142 -19.08 -7.74 4.90
CA LYS A 142 -19.42 -6.75 5.94
C LYS A 142 -19.03 -5.32 5.55
N ILE A 143 -17.96 -5.16 4.78
CA ILE A 143 -17.53 -3.86 4.24
C ILE A 143 -18.58 -3.39 3.22
N LEU A 144 -18.95 -4.27 2.28
CA LEU A 144 -19.98 -3.99 1.28
C LEU A 144 -21.33 -3.66 1.92
N GLU A 145 -21.79 -4.45 2.90
CA GLU A 145 -23.05 -4.21 3.64
C GLU A 145 -23.09 -2.84 4.33
N ARG A 146 -21.94 -2.28 4.69
CA ARG A 146 -21.81 -0.92 5.24
C ARG A 146 -21.75 0.18 4.18
N GLY A 147 -21.84 -0.18 2.90
CA GLY A 147 -21.84 0.78 1.79
C GLY A 147 -20.45 1.23 1.36
N TYR A 148 -19.40 0.50 1.73
CA TYR A 148 -18.05 0.74 1.25
C TYR A 148 -17.70 -0.27 0.14
N GLY A 149 -16.97 0.18 -0.85
CA GLY A 149 -16.27 -0.71 -1.77
C GLY A 149 -14.89 -1.09 -1.22
N ILE A 150 -14.31 -2.14 -1.78
CA ILE A 150 -12.98 -2.60 -1.41
C ILE A 150 -12.17 -2.93 -2.65
N ALA A 151 -10.90 -2.56 -2.62
CA ALA A 151 -9.91 -2.90 -3.64
C ALA A 151 -8.68 -3.52 -2.97
N THR A 152 -8.14 -4.58 -3.59
CA THR A 152 -6.93 -5.24 -3.10
C THR A 152 -6.09 -5.78 -4.23
N ALA A 153 -4.78 -5.88 -3.98
CA ALA A 153 -3.81 -6.50 -4.88
C ALA A 153 -2.80 -7.34 -4.11
N TYR A 154 -2.24 -8.35 -4.74
CA TYR A 154 -1.23 -9.20 -4.14
C TYR A 154 0.13 -8.51 -4.14
N ARG A 155 0.70 -8.29 -2.95
CA ARG A 155 1.96 -7.54 -2.78
C ARG A 155 3.15 -8.13 -3.54
N GLU A 156 3.21 -9.46 -3.71
CA GLU A 156 4.32 -10.12 -4.41
C GLU A 156 4.34 -9.83 -5.92
N GLU A 157 3.20 -9.51 -6.54
CA GLU A 157 3.13 -9.07 -7.93
C GLU A 157 3.74 -7.68 -8.12
N ILE A 158 3.72 -6.86 -7.06
CA ILE A 158 4.29 -5.52 -7.07
C ILE A 158 5.80 -5.60 -6.85
N ALA A 159 6.21 -6.24 -5.76
CA ALA A 159 7.61 -6.41 -5.38
C ALA A 159 7.73 -7.60 -4.42
N SER A 160 8.62 -8.52 -4.71
CA SER A 160 8.81 -9.71 -3.90
C SER A 160 9.40 -9.39 -2.53
N ASP A 161 8.84 -10.07 -1.51
CA ASP A 161 9.33 -10.06 -0.13
C ASP A 161 10.30 -11.23 0.13
N LYS A 162 10.85 -11.81 -0.91
CA LYS A 162 11.72 -12.99 -0.90
C LYS A 162 12.99 -12.76 -1.71
N GLU A 163 14.02 -13.54 -1.37
CA GLU A 163 15.23 -13.60 -2.19
C GLU A 163 14.98 -14.31 -3.54
N PRO A 164 15.64 -13.86 -4.58
CA PRO A 164 16.52 -12.71 -4.67
C PRO A 164 15.70 -11.40 -4.66
N TYR A 165 16.04 -10.49 -3.72
CA TYR A 165 15.32 -9.22 -3.59
C TYR A 165 15.50 -8.35 -4.83
N PHE A 166 14.52 -7.46 -5.08
CA PHE A 166 14.51 -6.52 -6.22
C PHE A 166 14.51 -7.16 -7.62
N SER A 167 14.14 -8.45 -7.72
CA SER A 167 14.20 -9.23 -8.95
C SER A 167 12.84 -9.45 -9.61
N THR A 168 11.78 -8.78 -9.12
CA THR A 168 10.40 -8.96 -9.62
C THR A 168 9.65 -7.65 -9.65
N GLY A 169 8.53 -7.65 -10.37
CA GLY A 169 7.56 -6.57 -10.38
C GLY A 169 8.17 -5.22 -10.78
N VAL A 170 7.81 -4.17 -10.05
CA VAL A 170 8.23 -2.81 -10.38
C VAL A 170 9.73 -2.55 -10.25
N HIS A 171 10.46 -3.39 -9.50
CA HIS A 171 11.91 -3.27 -9.41
C HIS A 171 12.62 -3.64 -10.72
N LEU A 172 12.04 -4.54 -11.52
CA LEU A 172 12.55 -4.83 -12.88
C LEU A 172 12.27 -3.73 -13.88
N VAL A 173 11.22 -2.93 -13.62
CA VAL A 173 10.86 -1.78 -14.47
C VAL A 173 11.80 -0.60 -14.25
N TYR A 174 12.31 -0.44 -13.01
CA TYR A 174 13.16 0.67 -12.61
C TYR A 174 14.49 0.19 -11.99
N PRO A 175 15.31 -0.58 -12.72
CA PRO A 175 16.55 -1.15 -12.18
C PRO A 175 17.57 -0.09 -11.76
N GLU A 176 17.59 1.08 -12.42
CA GLU A 176 18.48 2.20 -12.12
C GLU A 176 18.26 2.77 -10.72
N LEU A 177 17.04 2.67 -10.19
CA LEU A 177 16.74 3.12 -8.83
C LEU A 177 17.35 2.22 -7.76
N GLN A 178 17.78 1.00 -8.12
CA GLN A 178 18.43 0.08 -7.19
C GLN A 178 19.91 0.38 -6.97
N GLU A 179 20.53 1.20 -7.80
CA GLU A 179 21.95 1.56 -7.68
C GLU A 179 22.21 2.69 -6.69
N ARG A 180 21.16 3.39 -6.25
CA ARG A 180 21.21 4.54 -5.35
C ARG A 180 21.33 4.12 -3.88
N ASP A 181 21.86 4.99 -3.03
CA ASP A 181 21.85 4.79 -1.57
C ASP A 181 20.45 4.99 -0.96
N ASP A 182 19.64 5.88 -1.54
CA ASP A 182 18.22 6.02 -1.29
C ASP A 182 17.39 5.15 -2.26
N ASN A 183 17.82 3.91 -2.50
CA ASN A 183 17.23 3.03 -3.48
C ASN A 183 15.74 2.77 -3.25
N PHE A 184 15.02 2.45 -4.34
CA PHE A 184 13.60 2.09 -4.32
C PHE A 184 13.39 0.81 -3.53
N SER A 185 13.04 0.93 -2.26
CA SER A 185 12.87 -0.19 -1.35
C SER A 185 11.57 -0.94 -1.60
N THR A 186 11.43 -2.13 -1.04
CA THR A 186 10.21 -2.94 -1.20
C THR A 186 8.99 -2.29 -0.55
N VAL A 187 9.12 -1.69 0.65
CA VAL A 187 8.00 -0.96 1.28
C VAL A 187 7.62 0.26 0.44
N SER A 188 8.61 0.96 -0.12
CA SER A 188 8.35 2.08 -1.03
C SER A 188 7.67 1.63 -2.32
N ALA A 189 8.04 0.48 -2.87
CA ALA A 189 7.42 -0.10 -4.06
C ALA A 189 5.95 -0.45 -3.83
N TRP A 190 5.64 -1.09 -2.70
CA TRP A 190 4.25 -1.36 -2.31
C TRP A 190 3.44 -0.08 -2.10
N ALA A 191 4.02 0.93 -1.44
CA ALA A 191 3.36 2.21 -1.22
C ALA A 191 3.12 2.97 -2.53
N TRP A 192 4.11 2.97 -3.43
CA TRP A 192 3.98 3.56 -4.76
C TRP A 192 2.86 2.89 -5.57
N ALA A 193 2.79 1.55 -5.54
CA ALA A 193 1.74 0.81 -6.24
C ALA A 193 0.34 1.11 -5.69
N LEU A 194 0.18 1.31 -4.38
CA LEU A 194 -1.10 1.77 -3.81
C LEU A 194 -1.55 3.08 -4.43
N SER A 195 -0.63 4.04 -4.64
CA SER A 195 -0.95 5.29 -5.34
C SER A 195 -1.31 5.06 -6.81
N ARG A 196 -0.69 4.11 -7.49
CA ARG A 196 -1.04 3.76 -8.89
C ARG A 196 -2.40 3.07 -8.98
N ILE A 197 -2.74 2.21 -8.02
CA ILE A 197 -4.08 1.64 -7.91
C ILE A 197 -5.11 2.75 -7.62
N ALA A 198 -4.76 3.71 -6.78
CA ALA A 198 -5.61 4.88 -6.53
C ALA A 198 -5.85 5.71 -7.81
N ASP A 199 -4.86 5.85 -8.73
CA ASP A 199 -5.07 6.51 -10.02
C ASP A 199 -6.21 5.85 -10.82
N TYR A 200 -6.24 4.51 -10.85
CA TYR A 200 -7.31 3.76 -11.48
C TYR A 200 -8.66 3.98 -10.77
N LEU A 201 -8.69 3.86 -9.44
CA LEU A 201 -9.91 3.99 -8.66
C LEU A 201 -10.54 5.37 -8.79
N VAL A 202 -9.77 6.45 -8.73
CA VAL A 202 -10.31 7.81 -8.83
C VAL A 202 -10.77 8.18 -10.25
N ALA A 203 -10.31 7.46 -11.26
CA ALA A 203 -10.77 7.59 -12.63
C ALA A 203 -12.12 6.85 -12.88
N ASP A 204 -12.48 5.89 -12.03
CA ASP A 204 -13.78 5.20 -12.15
C ASP A 204 -14.92 6.05 -11.55
N SER A 205 -15.96 6.27 -12.34
CA SER A 205 -17.10 7.13 -11.97
C SER A 205 -17.88 6.64 -10.74
N ARG A 206 -17.76 5.38 -10.36
CA ARG A 206 -18.39 4.78 -9.17
C ARG A 206 -17.66 5.11 -7.88
N THR A 207 -16.40 5.49 -7.96
CA THR A 207 -15.58 5.78 -6.78
C THR A 207 -15.86 7.18 -6.25
N ASP A 208 -16.04 7.28 -4.92
CA ASP A 208 -16.03 8.56 -4.22
C ASP A 208 -14.58 8.98 -3.95
N THR A 209 -14.12 9.94 -4.72
CA THR A 209 -12.74 10.43 -4.64
C THR A 209 -12.43 11.17 -3.34
N ASP A 210 -13.44 11.66 -2.64
CA ASP A 210 -13.32 12.38 -1.37
C ASP A 210 -13.34 11.42 -0.15
N ARG A 211 -13.57 10.13 -0.40
CA ARG A 211 -13.64 9.09 0.62
C ARG A 211 -12.88 7.83 0.22
N LEU A 212 -11.57 7.99 0.00
CA LEU A 212 -10.65 6.90 -0.28
C LEU A 212 -9.75 6.63 0.93
N ALA A 213 -9.91 5.47 1.57
CA ALA A 213 -9.08 5.06 2.69
C ALA A 213 -8.05 4.02 2.26
N VAL A 214 -6.82 4.10 2.78
CA VAL A 214 -5.81 3.06 2.65
C VAL A 214 -5.63 2.31 3.96
N PHE A 215 -5.49 0.99 3.90
CA PHE A 215 -5.31 0.16 5.09
C PHE A 215 -4.24 -0.91 4.90
N GLY A 216 -3.71 -1.40 6.01
CA GLY A 216 -2.78 -2.52 6.00
C GLY A 216 -2.48 -3.07 7.38
N PHE A 217 -2.03 -4.32 7.40
CA PHE A 217 -1.62 -5.05 8.60
C PHE A 217 -0.12 -5.33 8.56
N SER A 218 0.57 -5.26 9.71
CA SER A 218 1.99 -5.57 9.85
C SER A 218 2.85 -4.74 8.87
N ARG A 219 3.68 -5.35 8.04
CA ARG A 219 4.48 -4.66 7.01
C ARG A 219 3.64 -3.86 6.02
N LEU A 220 2.43 -4.31 5.73
CA LEU A 220 1.50 -3.56 4.88
C LEU A 220 0.85 -2.39 5.63
N GLY A 221 0.82 -2.42 6.96
CA GLY A 221 0.47 -1.27 7.79
C GLY A 221 1.53 -0.16 7.71
N LYS A 222 2.84 -0.52 7.67
CA LYS A 222 3.94 0.42 7.37
C LYS A 222 3.75 1.02 5.96
N THR A 223 3.42 0.16 5.00
CA THR A 223 3.16 0.54 3.61
C THR A 223 2.01 1.54 3.49
N ALA A 224 0.88 1.28 4.17
CA ALA A 224 -0.28 2.17 4.16
C ALA A 224 0.05 3.55 4.74
N LEU A 225 0.80 3.62 5.84
CA LEU A 225 1.28 4.88 6.40
C LEU A 225 2.16 5.66 5.42
N TRP A 226 3.13 4.97 4.79
CA TRP A 226 4.04 5.61 3.85
C TRP A 226 3.33 6.03 2.55
N ALA A 227 2.39 5.24 2.05
CA ALA A 227 1.56 5.61 0.90
C ALA A 227 0.77 6.90 1.18
N ALA A 228 0.09 6.96 2.33
CA ALA A 228 -0.71 8.13 2.70
C ALA A 228 0.13 9.37 3.04
N ALA A 229 1.35 9.19 3.55
CA ALA A 229 2.27 10.32 3.77
C ALA A 229 2.64 11.01 2.44
N GLN A 230 2.75 10.25 1.36
CA GLN A 230 3.12 10.73 0.03
C GLN A 230 1.91 11.16 -0.83
N ASP A 231 0.74 10.55 -0.63
CA ASP A 231 -0.43 10.72 -1.49
C ASP A 231 -1.64 11.18 -0.67
N GLU A 232 -1.98 12.45 -0.83
CA GLU A 232 -3.05 13.11 -0.07
C GLU A 232 -4.46 12.72 -0.51
N ARG A 233 -4.61 11.99 -1.61
CA ARG A 233 -5.89 11.43 -2.04
C ARG A 233 -6.42 10.38 -1.06
N PHE A 234 -5.54 9.75 -0.29
CA PHE A 234 -5.95 8.91 0.83
C PHE A 234 -6.46 9.77 1.98
N THR A 235 -7.77 9.87 2.11
CA THR A 235 -8.44 10.73 3.11
C THR A 235 -8.50 10.09 4.51
N ALA A 236 -8.27 8.78 4.59
CA ALA A 236 -8.16 8.05 5.85
C ALA A 236 -7.10 6.94 5.74
N VAL A 237 -6.46 6.63 6.87
CA VAL A 237 -5.42 5.61 6.97
C VAL A 237 -5.71 4.68 8.14
N ILE A 238 -5.64 3.37 7.89
CA ILE A 238 -5.76 2.34 8.92
C ILE A 238 -4.47 1.52 8.93
N SER A 239 -3.68 1.68 9.99
CA SER A 239 -2.41 0.98 10.18
C SER A 239 -2.49 0.06 11.37
N GLN A 240 -2.64 -1.24 11.11
CA GLN A 240 -2.75 -2.26 12.14
C GLN A 240 -1.41 -2.94 12.37
N MET A 241 -1.00 -3.09 13.64
CA MET A 241 0.18 -3.85 14.08
C MET A 241 1.45 -3.51 13.29
N SER A 242 1.60 -2.25 12.87
CA SER A 242 2.67 -1.86 11.94
C SER A 242 4.08 -1.84 12.57
N GLY A 243 4.22 -1.85 13.88
CA GLY A 243 5.49 -2.02 14.58
C GLY A 243 6.58 -1.02 14.21
N ALA A 244 7.84 -1.43 14.38
CA ALA A 244 9.00 -0.60 14.05
C ALA A 244 9.09 -0.33 12.54
N GLY A 245 9.35 0.92 12.16
CA GLY A 245 9.23 1.38 10.78
C GLY A 245 7.79 1.53 10.28
N GLY A 246 6.83 1.44 11.19
CA GLY A 246 5.44 1.83 11.04
C GLY A 246 5.10 2.87 12.10
N ALA A 247 4.18 2.57 13.01
CA ALA A 247 3.75 3.51 14.05
C ALA A 247 4.60 3.48 15.34
N LYS A 248 5.40 2.41 15.57
CA LYS A 248 6.25 2.31 16.76
C LYS A 248 7.42 3.29 16.70
N LEU A 249 7.61 4.07 17.77
CA LEU A 249 8.76 4.96 17.92
C LEU A 249 10.06 4.16 18.07
N PHE A 250 11.09 4.49 17.29
CA PHE A 250 12.42 3.88 17.41
C PHE A 250 13.12 4.25 18.74
N ARG A 251 12.95 5.49 19.21
CA ARG A 251 13.49 5.95 20.49
C ARG A 251 12.85 5.31 21.73
N ARG A 252 11.83 4.47 21.54
CA ARG A 252 11.30 3.58 22.57
C ARG A 252 11.93 2.20 22.39
N PHE A 253 13.06 1.94 23.04
CA PHE A 253 13.91 0.76 22.91
C PHE A 253 13.25 -0.55 23.40
N ILE A 254 12.04 -0.85 22.92
CA ILE A 254 11.26 -2.05 23.24
C ILE A 254 10.85 -2.73 21.92
N GLY A 255 11.13 -4.02 21.81
CA GLY A 255 10.79 -4.83 20.63
C GLY A 255 11.78 -4.63 19.48
N GLU A 256 11.28 -4.60 18.24
CA GLU A 256 12.12 -4.45 17.05
C GLU A 256 12.83 -3.09 17.00
N ASP A 257 14.09 -3.12 16.62
CA ASP A 257 14.98 -1.97 16.41
C ASP A 257 15.43 -1.89 14.94
N ILE A 258 16.25 -0.90 14.62
CA ILE A 258 16.77 -0.71 13.26
C ILE A 258 17.70 -1.85 12.88
N HIS A 259 18.53 -2.35 13.81
CA HIS A 259 19.42 -3.47 13.54
C HIS A 259 18.63 -4.70 13.10
N ARG A 260 17.58 -5.08 13.85
CA ARG A 260 16.73 -6.22 13.50
C ARG A 260 16.05 -6.03 12.16
N LEU A 261 15.47 -4.85 11.90
CA LEU A 261 14.82 -4.57 10.63
C LEU A 261 15.77 -4.71 9.43
N CYS A 262 16.95 -4.11 9.51
CA CYS A 262 17.93 -4.13 8.42
C CYS A 262 18.60 -5.50 8.24
N SER A 263 18.71 -6.31 9.31
CA SER A 263 19.33 -7.65 9.25
C SER A 263 18.36 -8.72 8.75
N VAL A 264 17.09 -8.67 9.20
CA VAL A 264 16.08 -9.68 8.86
C VAL A 264 15.36 -9.35 7.55
N PHE A 265 15.16 -8.05 7.29
CA PHE A 265 14.44 -7.55 6.13
C PHE A 265 15.26 -6.49 5.38
N PRO A 266 16.42 -6.86 4.82
CA PRO A 266 17.38 -5.90 4.24
C PRO A 266 16.83 -5.13 3.02
N HIS A 267 15.71 -5.57 2.45
CA HIS A 267 15.06 -4.99 1.27
C HIS A 267 13.91 -4.04 1.60
N TRP A 268 13.42 -4.03 2.87
CA TRP A 268 12.25 -3.21 3.21
C TRP A 268 12.52 -1.71 3.19
N TYR A 269 13.75 -1.32 3.51
CA TYR A 269 14.18 0.08 3.58
C TYR A 269 15.37 0.33 2.68
N CYS A 270 15.63 1.59 2.35
CA CYS A 270 16.76 1.95 1.51
C CYS A 270 18.11 1.72 2.21
N ARG A 271 19.20 1.72 1.44
CA ARG A 271 20.56 1.49 1.97
C ARG A 271 20.97 2.52 3.00
N ASN A 272 20.55 3.77 2.83
CA ASN A 272 20.83 4.83 3.79
C ASN A 272 20.35 4.52 5.20
N PHE A 273 19.23 3.79 5.35
CA PHE A 273 18.71 3.45 6.67
C PHE A 273 19.64 2.59 7.50
N ARG A 274 20.51 1.79 6.87
CA ARG A 274 21.47 0.92 7.55
C ARG A 274 22.53 1.66 8.37
N LYS A 275 22.80 2.93 8.06
CA LYS A 275 23.77 3.76 8.83
C LYS A 275 23.31 4.03 10.26
N TYR A 276 22.03 3.77 10.55
CA TYR A 276 21.43 3.93 11.89
C TYR A 276 21.36 2.63 12.69
N MET A 277 21.84 1.49 12.17
CA MET A 277 21.92 0.23 12.91
C MET A 277 22.74 0.45 14.18
N ASP A 278 22.22 -0.05 15.33
CA ASP A 278 22.77 0.16 16.67
C ASP A 278 22.86 1.64 17.12
N LYS A 279 22.19 2.54 16.42
CA LYS A 279 22.20 3.98 16.65
C LYS A 279 20.82 4.59 16.51
N ASP A 280 19.76 3.91 16.96
CA ASP A 280 18.37 4.37 16.81
C ASP A 280 18.15 5.81 17.32
N GLY A 281 18.90 6.21 18.36
CA GLY A 281 18.89 7.57 18.89
C GLY A 281 19.47 8.64 17.95
N ALA A 282 20.26 8.24 16.95
CA ALA A 282 20.88 9.16 15.99
C ALA A 282 20.00 9.44 14.77
N LEU A 283 18.81 8.78 14.64
CA LEU A 283 17.85 9.09 13.59
C LEU A 283 17.49 10.59 13.63
N PRO A 284 17.50 11.30 12.49
CA PRO A 284 17.08 12.69 12.43
C PRO A 284 15.56 12.89 12.55
N PHE A 285 14.80 11.81 12.60
CA PHE A 285 13.34 11.76 12.74
C PHE A 285 12.91 10.62 13.66
N ASP A 286 11.60 10.50 13.93
CA ASP A 286 10.98 9.30 14.50
C ASP A 286 9.54 9.17 13.99
N GLN A 287 8.90 8.03 14.18
CA GLN A 287 7.67 7.63 13.51
C GLN A 287 6.44 8.51 13.82
N HIS A 288 6.43 9.23 14.97
CA HIS A 288 5.39 10.25 15.21
C HIS A 288 5.42 11.38 14.15
N GLN A 289 6.61 11.70 13.60
CA GLN A 289 6.75 12.70 12.55
C GLN A 289 6.23 12.17 11.21
N MET A 290 6.42 10.87 10.91
CA MET A 290 5.79 10.24 9.74
C MET A 290 4.26 10.26 9.86
N MET A 291 3.73 9.91 11.03
CA MET A 291 2.28 10.00 11.27
C MET A 291 1.76 11.44 11.16
N SER A 292 2.55 12.45 11.52
CA SER A 292 2.16 13.86 11.35
C SER A 292 2.00 14.27 9.89
N LEU A 293 2.66 13.60 8.93
CA LEU A 293 2.47 13.83 7.48
C LEU A 293 1.05 13.49 7.00
N ILE A 294 0.29 12.73 7.79
CA ILE A 294 -1.08 12.34 7.48
C ILE A 294 -2.08 13.43 7.91
N ALA A 295 -1.75 14.21 8.94
CA ALA A 295 -2.61 15.30 9.42
C ALA A 295 -2.94 16.30 8.29
N PRO A 296 -4.19 16.87 8.22
CA PRO A 296 -5.29 16.68 9.18
C PRO A 296 -6.22 15.50 8.85
N ARG A 297 -5.82 14.59 7.95
CA ARG A 297 -6.60 13.43 7.53
C ARG A 297 -6.73 12.40 8.66
N ALA A 298 -7.76 11.56 8.58
CA ALA A 298 -8.03 10.57 9.61
C ALA A 298 -6.92 9.48 9.65
N LEU A 299 -6.43 9.17 10.85
CA LEU A 299 -5.47 8.11 11.09
C LEU A 299 -5.94 7.21 12.24
N TYR A 300 -6.04 5.91 11.97
CA TYR A 300 -6.26 4.87 12.97
C TYR A 300 -5.02 3.99 13.08
N VAL A 301 -4.54 3.79 14.31
CA VAL A 301 -3.41 2.91 14.63
C VAL A 301 -3.83 1.94 15.72
N SER A 302 -3.54 0.66 15.57
CA SER A 302 -3.79 -0.40 16.54
C SER A 302 -2.58 -1.33 16.72
#